data_c382047308cd0f2687e08ce975ed75a3
#
_entry.id   c382047308cd0f2687e08ce975ed75a3
#
_cell.length_a   1.000
_cell.length_b   1.000
_cell.length_c   1.000
_cell.angle_alpha   90.00
_cell.angle_beta   90.00
_cell.angle_gamma   90.00
#
_symmetry.space_group_name_H-M   'P 1'
#
loop_
_entity.id
_entity.type
_entity.pdbx_description
1 polymer ?
#
loop_
_entity_poly.entity_id
_entity_poly.type
_entity_poly.pdbx_seq_one_letter_code
_entity_poly.pdbx_strand_id
1 'polypeptide(L)'
;IQSLGLDNSFIAGYFYLGAPLLNYYETPANKRVDAFVDPDIYNQTTPEDIGKLLSLIYDCSENQTAELITLSQGKLTQDECSLIIDALAKNKMGALIEAGLPEDLKIAHKHGWSQEKDGLVHSFSDVAIVYGPEEDFVLTIFTYSPNQLLFDVANPLIARIAQIIYNGFNPNHQISWPFPE
;
A
#
# COMPACT_ATOMS: atom_id res chain seq x y z
N ILE A 1 -11.33 -0.10 -12.16
CA ILE A 1 -10.25 -0.95 -11.63
C ILE A 1 -9.67 -1.77 -12.79
N GLN A 2 -10.43 -2.59 -13.49
CA GLN A 2 -9.93 -3.41 -14.62
C GLN A 2 -9.32 -2.58 -15.76
N SER A 3 -9.88 -1.40 -16.08
CA SER A 3 -9.32 -0.48 -17.09
C SER A 3 -7.92 0.06 -16.72
N LEU A 4 -7.54 -0.04 -15.45
CA LEU A 4 -6.21 0.33 -14.95
C LEU A 4 -5.24 -0.87 -14.95
N GLY A 5 -5.69 -2.06 -15.39
CA GLY A 5 -4.91 -3.30 -15.33
C GLY A 5 -4.64 -3.75 -13.89
N LEU A 6 -5.59 -3.52 -12.98
CA LEU A 6 -5.57 -3.98 -11.59
C LEU A 6 -6.43 -5.25 -11.49
N ASP A 7 -5.93 -6.34 -12.09
CA ASP A 7 -6.73 -7.54 -12.36
C ASP A 7 -7.05 -8.36 -11.10
N ASN A 8 -6.33 -8.12 -10.02
CA ASN A 8 -6.50 -8.79 -8.73
C ASN A 8 -7.21 -7.92 -7.69
N SER A 9 -7.66 -6.74 -8.08
CA SER A 9 -8.28 -5.79 -7.16
C SER A 9 -9.74 -5.56 -7.47
N PHE A 10 -10.56 -5.55 -6.44
CA PHE A 10 -11.98 -5.19 -6.56
C PHE A 10 -12.51 -4.56 -5.27
N ILE A 11 -13.60 -3.81 -5.43
CA ILE A 11 -14.43 -3.29 -4.34
C ILE A 11 -15.84 -3.82 -4.60
N ALA A 12 -16.33 -4.70 -3.72
CA ALA A 12 -17.63 -5.34 -3.87
C ALA A 12 -18.80 -4.49 -3.34
N GLY A 13 -18.53 -3.48 -2.52
CA GLY A 13 -19.56 -2.60 -1.97
C GLY A 13 -19.02 -1.42 -1.19
N TYR A 14 -19.93 -0.54 -0.80
CA TYR A 14 -19.59 0.61 0.03
C TYR A 14 -19.41 0.23 1.49
N PHE A 15 -18.40 0.74 2.14
CA PHE A 15 -18.05 0.50 3.54
C PHE A 15 -19.21 0.76 4.52
N TYR A 16 -20.11 1.70 4.20
CA TYR A 16 -21.14 2.18 5.12
C TYR A 16 -22.48 1.47 5.02
N LEU A 17 -22.70 0.70 3.99
CA LEU A 17 -24.03 0.13 3.72
C LEU A 17 -24.16 -1.35 4.10
N GLY A 18 -23.17 -1.89 4.78
CA GLY A 18 -23.02 -3.34 4.87
C GLY A 18 -22.81 -3.92 3.48
N ALA A 19 -22.45 -5.15 3.37
CA ALA A 19 -22.26 -5.77 2.07
C ALA A 19 -23.55 -6.48 1.64
N PRO A 20 -24.51 -5.78 1.05
CA PRO A 20 -25.86 -6.29 0.97
C PRO A 20 -26.04 -7.38 -0.07
N LEU A 21 -25.21 -7.47 -1.07
CA LEU A 21 -25.35 -8.44 -2.16
C LEU A 21 -23.98 -8.66 -2.80
N LEU A 22 -23.11 -9.35 -2.07
CA LEU A 22 -21.76 -9.61 -2.55
C LEU A 22 -21.78 -10.63 -3.66
N ASN A 23 -21.34 -10.19 -4.80
CA ASN A 23 -20.89 -11.11 -5.82
C ASN A 23 -19.46 -11.56 -5.46
N TYR A 24 -19.23 -12.85 -5.43
CA TYR A 24 -17.90 -13.39 -5.35
C TYR A 24 -17.16 -13.08 -6.66
N TYR A 25 -16.11 -12.29 -6.56
CA TYR A 25 -15.25 -11.98 -7.69
C TYR A 25 -14.05 -12.91 -7.70
N GLU A 26 -13.93 -13.73 -8.72
CA GLU A 26 -12.75 -14.56 -8.94
C GLU A 26 -11.66 -13.73 -9.61
N THR A 27 -10.46 -13.79 -9.06
CA THR A 27 -9.26 -13.15 -9.60
C THR A 27 -8.12 -14.17 -9.72
N PRO A 28 -7.09 -13.91 -10.53
CA PRO A 28 -5.89 -14.76 -10.53
C PRO A 28 -5.27 -14.92 -9.13
N ALA A 29 -5.27 -13.87 -8.31
CA ALA A 29 -4.68 -13.91 -6.98
C ALA A 29 -5.45 -14.80 -6.01
N ASN A 30 -6.80 -14.70 -5.94
CA ASN A 30 -7.57 -15.46 -4.96
C ASN A 30 -7.81 -16.93 -5.36
N LYS A 31 -7.38 -17.33 -6.56
CA LYS A 31 -7.34 -18.72 -7.02
C LYS A 31 -6.01 -19.42 -6.72
N ARG A 32 -5.00 -18.71 -6.23
CA ARG A 32 -3.71 -19.31 -5.92
C ARG A 32 -3.85 -20.29 -4.76
N VAL A 33 -3.09 -21.39 -4.85
CA VAL A 33 -3.03 -22.44 -3.82
C VAL A 33 -1.64 -22.55 -3.21
N ASP A 34 -0.69 -21.78 -3.72
CA ASP A 34 0.73 -21.76 -3.32
C ASP A 34 1.06 -20.57 -2.39
N ALA A 35 0.09 -19.69 -2.18
CA ALA A 35 0.19 -18.56 -1.28
C ALA A 35 -1.08 -18.47 -0.42
N PHE A 36 -0.93 -17.87 0.76
CA PHE A 36 -2.10 -17.53 1.54
C PHE A 36 -2.89 -16.44 0.82
N VAL A 37 -4.13 -16.75 0.55
CA VAL A 37 -5.10 -15.83 -0.01
C VAL A 37 -6.31 -15.89 0.91
N ASP A 38 -6.35 -15.04 1.92
CA ASP A 38 -7.58 -14.88 2.70
C ASP A 38 -8.57 -14.09 1.83
N PRO A 39 -9.53 -14.76 1.19
CA PRO A 39 -10.43 -14.10 0.27
C PRO A 39 -11.45 -13.29 1.06
N ASP A 40 -11.12 -12.03 1.35
CA ASP A 40 -12.15 -11.09 1.72
C ASP A 40 -13.11 -10.96 0.52
N ILE A 41 -14.35 -11.40 0.73
CA ILE A 41 -15.39 -11.32 -0.29
C ILE A 41 -15.86 -9.89 -0.54
N TYR A 42 -15.43 -8.91 0.26
CA TYR A 42 -15.86 -7.52 0.19
C TYR A 42 -14.93 -6.65 -0.64
N ASN A 43 -13.65 -6.74 -0.39
CA ASN A 43 -12.63 -5.95 -1.07
C ASN A 43 -11.35 -6.76 -1.14
N GLN A 44 -10.65 -6.62 -2.23
CA GLN A 44 -9.36 -7.30 -2.40
C GLN A 44 -8.40 -6.39 -3.15
N THR A 45 -7.14 -6.48 -2.79
CA THR A 45 -6.01 -5.99 -3.59
C THR A 45 -4.80 -6.89 -3.38
N THR A 46 -3.77 -6.70 -4.19
CA THR A 46 -2.47 -7.33 -4.04
C THR A 46 -1.38 -6.26 -3.89
N PRO A 47 -0.19 -6.60 -3.36
CA PRO A 47 0.93 -5.66 -3.33
C PRO A 47 1.25 -5.07 -4.70
N GLU A 48 1.18 -5.88 -5.77
CA GLU A 48 1.44 -5.45 -7.13
C GLU A 48 0.40 -4.43 -7.62
N ASP A 49 -0.89 -4.74 -7.47
CA ASP A 49 -1.97 -3.87 -7.93
C ASP A 49 -2.00 -2.53 -7.20
N ILE A 50 -1.86 -2.55 -5.87
CA ILE A 50 -1.88 -1.30 -5.10
C ILE A 50 -0.61 -0.47 -5.35
N GLY A 51 0.54 -1.11 -5.58
CA GLY A 51 1.77 -0.45 -5.97
C GLY A 51 1.61 0.24 -7.33
N LYS A 52 1.02 -0.45 -8.31
CA LYS A 52 0.68 0.12 -9.61
C LYS A 52 -0.28 1.30 -9.48
N LEU A 53 -1.30 1.18 -8.64
CA LEU A 53 -2.25 2.29 -8.40
C LEU A 53 -1.54 3.52 -7.82
N LEU A 54 -0.66 3.34 -6.83
CA LEU A 54 0.11 4.45 -6.26
C LEU A 54 1.05 5.09 -7.30
N SER A 55 1.70 4.28 -8.15
CA SER A 55 2.54 4.79 -9.24
C SER A 55 1.73 5.62 -10.24
N LEU A 56 0.52 5.17 -10.60
CA LEU A 56 -0.38 5.92 -11.47
C LEU A 56 -0.85 7.24 -10.84
N ILE A 57 -1.10 7.26 -9.52
CA ILE A 57 -1.47 8.48 -8.77
C ILE A 57 -0.27 9.44 -8.70
N TYR A 58 0.94 8.92 -8.47
CA TYR A 58 2.17 9.70 -8.47
C TYR A 58 2.40 10.36 -9.84
N ASP A 59 2.38 9.57 -10.93
CA ASP A 59 2.53 10.10 -12.29
C ASP A 59 1.45 11.14 -12.63
N CYS A 60 0.21 10.89 -12.21
CA CYS A 60 -0.90 11.83 -12.38
C CYS A 60 -0.67 13.17 -11.66
N SER A 61 -0.02 13.16 -10.49
CA SER A 61 0.29 14.39 -9.75
C SER A 61 1.39 15.21 -10.40
N GLU A 62 2.29 14.55 -11.12
CA GLU A 62 3.44 15.21 -11.77
C GLU A 62 3.15 15.60 -13.25
N ASN A 63 2.18 14.93 -13.90
CA ASN A 63 1.99 15.03 -15.34
C ASN A 63 0.52 15.15 -15.74
N GLN A 64 0.15 16.27 -16.34
CA GLN A 64 -1.22 16.54 -16.82
C GLN A 64 -1.70 15.59 -17.94
N THR A 65 -0.80 14.89 -18.61
CA THR A 65 -1.12 13.91 -19.66
C THR A 65 -1.02 12.46 -19.18
N ALA A 66 -0.94 12.26 -17.85
CA ALA A 66 -0.81 10.96 -17.26
C ALA A 66 -1.92 9.97 -17.67
N GLU A 67 -1.57 8.70 -17.74
CA GLU A 67 -2.49 7.62 -18.14
C GLU A 67 -3.76 7.61 -17.28
N LEU A 68 -3.63 7.82 -15.96
CA LEU A 68 -4.77 7.83 -15.04
C LEU A 68 -5.80 8.88 -15.38
N ILE A 69 -5.38 10.09 -15.81
CA ILE A 69 -6.27 11.17 -16.25
C ILE A 69 -7.06 10.73 -17.48
N THR A 70 -6.37 10.13 -18.45
CA THR A 70 -6.99 9.63 -19.68
C THR A 70 -7.99 8.51 -19.40
N LEU A 71 -7.59 7.51 -18.61
CA LEU A 71 -8.43 6.35 -18.25
C LEU A 71 -9.63 6.74 -17.38
N SER A 72 -9.50 7.78 -16.57
CA SER A 72 -10.62 8.31 -15.77
C SER A 72 -11.63 9.10 -16.59
N GLN A 73 -11.37 9.30 -17.91
CA GLN A 73 -12.20 10.14 -18.79
C GLN A 73 -12.34 11.58 -18.28
N GLY A 74 -11.28 12.12 -17.71
CA GLY A 74 -11.25 13.47 -17.15
C GLY A 74 -11.99 13.63 -15.82
N LYS A 75 -12.34 12.53 -15.16
CA LYS A 75 -12.92 12.55 -13.80
C LYS A 75 -11.88 12.75 -12.71
N LEU A 76 -10.61 12.55 -13.03
CA LEU A 76 -9.48 12.88 -12.20
C LEU A 76 -8.60 13.88 -12.92
N THR A 77 -8.13 14.86 -12.19
CA THR A 77 -7.21 15.91 -12.63
C THR A 77 -5.89 15.78 -11.89
N GLN A 78 -4.86 16.45 -12.36
CA GLN A 78 -3.57 16.53 -11.67
C GLN A 78 -3.71 17.06 -10.23
N ASP A 79 -4.53 18.09 -10.04
CA ASP A 79 -4.77 18.70 -8.72
C ASP A 79 -5.43 17.68 -7.76
N GLU A 80 -6.37 16.87 -8.24
CA GLU A 80 -7.02 15.84 -7.43
C GLU A 80 -6.05 14.70 -7.06
N CYS A 81 -5.15 14.31 -7.98
CA CYS A 81 -4.09 13.36 -7.68
C CYS A 81 -3.12 13.92 -6.62
N SER A 82 -2.75 15.19 -6.72
CA SER A 82 -1.93 15.89 -5.72
C SER A 82 -2.63 15.94 -4.35
N LEU A 83 -3.94 16.19 -4.31
CA LEU A 83 -4.74 16.16 -3.08
C LEU A 83 -4.77 14.76 -2.44
N ILE A 84 -4.82 13.69 -3.24
CA ILE A 84 -4.75 12.31 -2.73
C ILE A 84 -3.39 12.08 -2.07
N ILE A 85 -2.29 12.46 -2.73
CA ILE A 85 -0.93 12.34 -2.17
C ILE A 85 -0.80 13.14 -0.88
N ASP A 86 -1.29 14.38 -0.86
CA ASP A 86 -1.23 15.23 0.32
C ASP A 86 -2.07 14.67 1.49
N ALA A 87 -3.20 14.03 1.19
CA ALA A 87 -3.99 13.35 2.21
C ALA A 87 -3.26 12.13 2.79
N LEU A 88 -2.61 11.34 1.93
CA LEU A 88 -1.79 10.20 2.35
C LEU A 88 -0.55 10.63 3.14
N ALA A 89 0.07 11.75 2.76
CA ALA A 89 1.26 12.31 3.43
C ALA A 89 0.97 12.92 4.82
N LYS A 90 -0.29 13.21 5.14
CA LYS A 90 -0.72 13.63 6.47
C LYS A 90 -0.83 12.49 7.48
N ASN A 91 -0.79 11.25 7.01
CA ASN A 91 -0.77 10.09 7.87
C ASN A 91 0.61 9.97 8.52
N LYS A 92 0.72 10.31 9.80
CA LYS A 92 1.94 10.30 10.59
C LYS A 92 1.75 9.42 11.82
N MET A 93 2.07 8.14 11.67
CA MET A 93 1.91 7.15 12.72
C MET A 93 3.25 6.76 13.37
N GLY A 94 4.38 7.06 12.72
CA GLY A 94 5.71 6.69 13.17
C GLY A 94 5.91 5.17 13.24
N ALA A 95 5.25 4.42 12.37
CA ALA A 95 5.23 2.96 12.39
C ALA A 95 5.32 2.36 10.99
N LEU A 96 5.60 1.06 10.92
CA LEU A 96 5.68 0.25 9.70
C LEU A 96 6.72 0.83 8.72
N ILE A 97 6.35 1.16 7.47
CA ILE A 97 7.29 1.75 6.50
C ILE A 97 7.89 3.04 7.06
N GLU A 98 7.05 3.92 7.63
CA GLU A 98 7.50 5.22 8.18
C GLU A 98 8.57 5.05 9.27
N ALA A 99 8.46 4.05 10.14
CA ALA A 99 9.44 3.80 11.20
C ALA A 99 10.84 3.41 10.68
N GLY A 100 10.95 2.97 9.45
CA GLY A 100 12.21 2.59 8.81
C GLY A 100 12.88 3.69 7.99
N LEU A 101 12.33 4.90 7.97
CA LEU A 101 12.74 6.01 7.10
C LEU A 101 13.11 7.26 7.93
N PRO A 102 13.84 8.23 7.36
CA PRO A 102 14.11 9.50 8.04
C PRO A 102 12.84 10.23 8.46
N GLU A 103 12.81 10.82 9.68
CA GLU A 103 11.63 11.47 10.25
C GLU A 103 11.10 12.65 9.43
N ASP A 104 11.99 13.37 8.75
CA ASP A 104 11.68 14.53 7.92
C ASP A 104 11.34 14.19 6.46
N LEU A 105 11.41 12.91 6.10
CA LEU A 105 11.12 12.49 4.75
C LEU A 105 9.61 12.62 4.43
N LYS A 106 9.28 13.15 3.25
CA LYS A 106 7.90 13.10 2.76
C LYS A 106 7.57 11.67 2.36
N ILE A 107 6.53 11.13 2.97
CA ILE A 107 5.99 9.80 2.69
C ILE A 107 4.48 9.94 2.56
N ALA A 108 3.93 9.48 1.46
CA ALA A 108 2.49 9.38 1.25
C ALA A 108 2.10 7.91 1.36
N HIS A 109 1.51 7.49 2.50
CA HIS A 109 1.29 6.09 2.79
C HIS A 109 -0.07 5.75 3.40
N LYS A 110 -0.45 4.47 3.32
CA LYS A 110 -1.62 3.91 3.98
C LYS A 110 -1.31 2.52 4.50
N HIS A 111 -1.40 2.38 5.79
CA HIS A 111 -1.29 1.10 6.48
C HIS A 111 -2.65 0.43 6.66
N GLY A 112 -2.63 -0.88 6.92
CA GLY A 112 -3.83 -1.67 7.18
C GLY A 112 -3.55 -2.93 7.98
N TRP A 113 -4.46 -3.23 8.91
CA TRP A 113 -4.61 -4.50 9.61
C TRP A 113 -6.03 -4.59 10.15
N SER A 114 -6.50 -5.81 10.38
CA SER A 114 -7.79 -6.05 11.02
C SER A 114 -7.78 -7.37 11.77
N GLN A 115 -8.70 -7.51 12.72
CA GLN A 115 -9.01 -8.81 13.28
C GLN A 115 -9.81 -9.62 12.26
N GLU A 116 -9.45 -10.90 12.14
CA GLU A 116 -10.17 -11.86 11.31
C GLU A 116 -11.28 -12.56 12.11
N LYS A 117 -11.95 -13.55 11.48
CA LYS A 117 -13.13 -14.22 12.09
C LYS A 117 -12.82 -14.98 13.37
N ASP A 118 -11.58 -15.40 13.57
CA ASP A 118 -11.09 -16.05 14.78
C ASP A 118 -10.72 -15.07 15.91
N GLY A 119 -10.83 -13.76 15.64
CA GLY A 119 -10.51 -12.69 16.59
C GLY A 119 -9.03 -12.34 16.66
N LEU A 120 -8.18 -12.92 15.79
CA LEU A 120 -6.74 -12.68 15.74
C LEU A 120 -6.40 -11.72 14.58
N VAL A 121 -5.26 -11.06 14.69
CA VAL A 121 -4.66 -10.31 13.58
C VAL A 121 -3.61 -11.21 12.94
N HIS A 122 -3.79 -11.51 11.66
CA HIS A 122 -2.87 -12.36 10.89
C HIS A 122 -2.01 -11.58 9.91
N SER A 123 -2.40 -10.35 9.58
CA SER A 123 -1.72 -9.56 8.56
C SER A 123 -1.51 -8.11 8.99
N PHE A 124 -0.37 -7.57 8.59
CA PHE A 124 -0.10 -6.14 8.56
C PHE A 124 0.38 -5.76 7.17
N SER A 125 -0.13 -4.66 6.67
CA SER A 125 0.27 -4.11 5.38
C SER A 125 0.55 -2.62 5.48
N ASP A 126 1.47 -2.16 4.65
CA ASP A 126 1.69 -0.73 4.43
C ASP A 126 2.11 -0.52 2.98
N VAL A 127 1.63 0.56 2.37
CA VAL A 127 1.87 0.93 0.99
C VAL A 127 2.22 2.41 0.93
N ALA A 128 3.30 2.76 0.26
CA ALA A 128 3.86 4.10 0.32
C ALA A 128 4.42 4.58 -1.02
N ILE A 129 4.28 5.89 -1.27
CA ILE A 129 5.15 6.65 -2.16
C ILE A 129 6.18 7.32 -1.25
N VAL A 130 7.45 7.03 -1.45
CA VAL A 130 8.57 7.56 -0.67
C VAL A 130 9.32 8.57 -1.53
N TYR A 131 9.42 9.81 -1.07
CA TYR A 131 10.11 10.89 -1.77
C TYR A 131 11.57 10.94 -1.29
N GLY A 132 12.42 10.20 -1.97
CA GLY A 132 13.83 10.09 -1.63
C GLY A 132 14.68 11.28 -2.12
N PRO A 133 15.83 11.53 -1.50
CA PRO A 133 16.72 12.60 -1.95
C PRO A 133 17.42 12.32 -3.31
N GLU A 134 17.50 11.07 -3.72
CA GLU A 134 18.08 10.66 -5.01
C GLU A 134 17.01 10.12 -5.95
N GLU A 135 16.13 9.26 -5.45
CA GLU A 135 15.05 8.68 -6.24
C GLU A 135 13.78 8.54 -5.41
N ASP A 136 12.64 8.88 -6.01
CA ASP A 136 11.31 8.55 -5.49
C ASP A 136 10.97 7.10 -5.85
N PHE A 137 10.30 6.41 -4.96
CA PHE A 137 9.88 5.03 -5.23
C PHE A 137 8.56 4.67 -4.56
N VAL A 138 7.90 3.67 -5.08
CA VAL A 138 6.72 3.06 -4.47
C VAL A 138 7.14 1.78 -3.76
N LEU A 139 6.72 1.62 -2.52
CA LEU A 139 6.97 0.44 -1.71
C LEU A 139 5.65 -0.13 -1.19
N THR A 140 5.43 -1.41 -1.40
CA THR A 140 4.26 -2.13 -0.90
C THR A 140 4.71 -3.37 -0.13
N ILE A 141 4.28 -3.49 1.13
CA ILE A 141 4.63 -4.61 1.99
C ILE A 141 3.36 -5.18 2.61
N PHE A 142 3.10 -6.46 2.34
CA PHE A 142 2.04 -7.22 2.98
C PHE A 142 2.68 -8.39 3.71
N THR A 143 2.40 -8.51 4.99
CA THR A 143 2.89 -9.61 5.83
C THR A 143 1.75 -10.48 6.28
N TYR A 144 2.00 -11.77 6.45
CA TYR A 144 1.03 -12.74 6.94
C TYR A 144 1.69 -13.76 7.87
N SER A 145 0.94 -14.17 8.88
CA SER A 145 1.28 -15.30 9.77
C SER A 145 0.03 -16.17 9.98
N PRO A 146 0.15 -17.50 9.92
CA PRO A 146 -0.97 -18.40 10.24
C PRO A 146 -1.37 -18.34 11.73
N ASN A 147 -0.54 -17.75 12.57
CA ASN A 147 -0.81 -17.49 13.98
C ASN A 147 -1.01 -15.99 14.19
N GLN A 148 -1.40 -15.62 15.43
CA GLN A 148 -1.46 -14.20 15.82
C GLN A 148 -0.15 -13.50 15.42
N LEU A 149 -0.25 -12.50 14.57
CA LEU A 149 0.86 -11.59 14.25
C LEU A 149 0.77 -10.38 15.19
N LEU A 150 1.77 -10.23 16.05
CA LEU A 150 1.82 -9.10 16.97
C LEU A 150 2.41 -7.88 16.27
N PHE A 151 1.88 -6.70 16.60
CA PHE A 151 2.39 -5.44 16.06
C PHE A 151 3.89 -5.25 16.37
N ASP A 152 4.33 -5.59 17.58
CA ASP A 152 5.73 -5.49 18.00
C ASP A 152 6.69 -6.41 17.22
N VAL A 153 6.14 -7.37 16.48
CA VAL A 153 6.90 -8.24 15.56
C VAL A 153 6.84 -7.69 14.12
N ALA A 154 5.65 -7.33 13.67
CA ALA A 154 5.44 -6.86 12.29
C ALA A 154 6.07 -5.48 12.04
N ASN A 155 5.94 -4.56 13.01
CA ASN A 155 6.44 -3.20 12.88
C ASN A 155 7.96 -3.12 12.62
N PRO A 156 8.84 -3.69 13.45
CA PRO A 156 10.28 -3.64 13.19
C PRO A 156 10.68 -4.42 11.92
N LEU A 157 9.96 -5.48 11.56
CA LEU A 157 10.21 -6.21 10.33
C LEU A 157 9.96 -5.34 9.09
N ILE A 158 8.78 -4.72 9.02
CA ILE A 158 8.39 -3.84 7.91
C ILE A 158 9.32 -2.61 7.86
N ALA A 159 9.62 -2.00 9.00
CA ALA A 159 10.53 -0.86 9.10
C ALA A 159 11.95 -1.22 8.60
N ARG A 160 12.46 -2.39 8.97
CA ARG A 160 13.77 -2.86 8.51
C ARG A 160 13.81 -3.09 7.00
N ILE A 161 12.76 -3.67 6.44
CA ILE A 161 12.65 -3.83 4.97
C ILE A 161 12.62 -2.46 4.30
N ALA A 162 11.84 -1.52 4.80
CA ALA A 162 11.75 -0.16 4.27
C ALA A 162 13.12 0.55 4.28
N GLN A 163 13.87 0.45 5.38
CA GLN A 163 15.22 1.00 5.49
C GLN A 163 16.19 0.41 4.45
N ILE A 164 16.18 -0.92 4.28
CA ILE A 164 17.05 -1.59 3.31
C ILE A 164 16.75 -1.12 1.89
N ILE A 165 15.46 -1.04 1.55
CA ILE A 165 15.01 -0.57 0.23
C ILE A 165 15.37 0.91 0.03
N TYR A 166 15.12 1.76 1.03
CA TYR A 166 15.50 3.17 0.99
C TYR A 166 16.99 3.35 0.72
N ASN A 167 17.84 2.61 1.43
CA ASN A 167 19.28 2.66 1.23
C ASN A 167 19.73 2.19 -0.16
N GLY A 168 18.96 1.28 -0.78
CA GLY A 168 19.21 0.83 -2.15
C GLY A 168 18.91 1.92 -3.19
N PHE A 169 17.83 2.67 -3.00
CA PHE A 169 17.45 3.78 -3.89
C PHE A 169 18.21 5.08 -3.59
N ASN A 170 18.78 5.22 -2.39
CA ASN A 170 19.46 6.44 -1.94
C ASN A 170 20.86 6.11 -1.41
N PRO A 171 21.79 5.59 -2.24
CA PRO A 171 23.09 5.08 -1.81
C PRO A 171 24.01 6.12 -1.18
N ASN A 172 23.86 7.42 -1.51
CA ASN A 172 24.64 8.49 -0.91
C ASN A 172 23.97 9.12 0.33
N HIS A 173 22.75 8.67 0.67
CA HIS A 173 21.96 9.16 1.81
C HIS A 173 21.50 7.99 2.70
N GLN A 174 22.33 6.98 2.82
CA GLN A 174 22.02 5.79 3.61
C GLN A 174 21.84 6.11 5.08
N ILE A 175 20.86 5.44 5.69
CA ILE A 175 20.60 5.50 7.12
C ILE A 175 20.95 4.17 7.79
N SER A 176 21.41 4.25 9.03
CA SER A 176 21.65 3.07 9.86
C SER A 176 20.39 2.65 10.60
N TRP A 177 20.28 1.36 10.92
CA TRP A 177 19.17 0.85 11.69
C TRP A 177 19.19 1.42 13.12
N PRO A 178 18.11 2.06 13.60
CA PRO A 178 18.11 2.75 14.88
C PRO A 178 18.06 1.84 16.11
N PHE A 179 17.77 0.54 15.91
CA PHE A 179 17.64 -0.40 17.02
C PHE A 179 18.83 -1.36 17.05
N PRO A 180 19.36 -1.71 18.25
CA PRO A 180 20.36 -2.77 18.39
C PRO A 180 19.77 -4.10 17.93
N GLU A 181 20.63 -4.93 17.30
CA GLU A 181 20.29 -6.30 16.89
C GLU A 181 19.98 -7.20 18.09
#